data_a48e112b71fe5ed1c6bba889681241b9
#
_entry.id   a48e112b71fe5ed1c6bba889681241b9
#
_cell.length_a   1.000
_cell.length_b   1.000
_cell.length_c   1.000
_cell.angle_alpha   90.00
_cell.angle_beta   90.00
_cell.angle_gamma   90.00
#
_symmetry.space_group_name_H-M   'P 1'
#
loop_
_entity.id
_entity.type
_entity.pdbx_description
1 polymer ?
#
loop_
_entity_poly.entity_id
_entity_poly.type
_entity_poly.pdbx_seq_one_letter_code
_entity_poly.pdbx_strand_id
1 'polypeptide(L)'
;MKKGIVLACCVMLLAGQLQSAEALDWNRRIGVDRMIDRTIDNTINMAVNKVEKQEKTRRVIFQNLPQSAAEIGPETDAQQVAAYTVAALARYETNPAEAIAMLNKLLGPRPVPKRDEQFLADRFRGRQYLMRSYFMGATPANNYQPDMPYTVEIKTNAYTYQEEGYARFLISCGGADSPRPMTVRQKASTGEWFLWDYKGLLSGIQTPAADDPWA
;
A
#
# COMPACT_ATOMS: atom_id res chain seq x y z
N MET A 1 -23.76 -1.44 -6.18
CA MET A 1 -25.13 -1.73 -5.71
C MET A 1 -25.22 -2.40 -4.36
N LYS A 2 -24.16 -2.95 -3.74
CA LYS A 2 -24.21 -3.60 -2.40
C LYS A 2 -24.03 -2.64 -1.21
N LYS A 3 -23.56 -1.42 -1.40
CA LYS A 3 -23.32 -0.43 -0.34
C LYS A 3 -24.60 0.30 0.12
N GLY A 4 -25.63 0.36 -0.72
CA GLY A 4 -26.90 1.03 -0.37
C GLY A 4 -27.84 0.21 0.52
N ILE A 5 -27.68 -1.11 0.51
CA ILE A 5 -28.62 -2.00 1.22
C ILE A 5 -28.30 -2.08 2.72
N VAL A 6 -27.01 -2.02 3.11
CA VAL A 6 -26.62 -2.05 4.53
C VAL A 6 -26.98 -0.75 5.25
N LEU A 7 -26.93 0.38 4.55
CA LEU A 7 -27.32 1.67 5.12
C LEU A 7 -28.84 1.77 5.38
N ALA A 8 -29.66 1.19 4.50
CA ALA A 8 -31.11 1.18 4.63
C ALA A 8 -31.60 0.35 5.83
N CYS A 9 -30.94 -0.75 6.17
CA CYS A 9 -31.32 -1.59 7.31
C CYS A 9 -31.04 -0.94 8.67
N CYS A 10 -29.96 -0.17 8.81
CA CYS A 10 -29.65 0.53 10.06
C CYS A 10 -30.59 1.71 10.32
N VAL A 11 -31.07 2.40 9.29
CA VAL A 11 -32.02 3.52 9.43
C VAL A 11 -33.41 3.02 9.79
N MET A 12 -33.86 1.86 9.30
CA MET A 12 -35.18 1.31 9.61
C MET A 12 -35.31 0.73 11.03
N LEU A 13 -34.23 0.30 11.66
CA LEU A 13 -34.23 -0.21 13.03
C LEU A 13 -34.38 0.91 14.09
N LEU A 14 -33.98 2.13 13.76
CA LEU A 14 -34.13 3.30 14.64
C LEU A 14 -35.47 4.03 14.45
N ALA A 15 -36.12 3.89 13.31
CA ALA A 15 -37.41 4.53 13.02
C ALA A 15 -38.62 3.78 13.61
N GLY A 16 -38.49 2.57 14.12
CA GLY A 16 -39.59 1.71 14.58
C GLY A 16 -40.14 2.02 15.96
N GLN A 17 -39.68 3.06 16.64
CA GLN A 17 -40.15 3.36 18.04
C GLN A 17 -40.86 4.70 18.23
N LEU A 18 -41.22 5.40 17.16
CA LEU A 18 -41.97 6.67 17.29
C LEU A 18 -43.37 6.53 16.66
N GLN A 19 -44.30 5.98 17.41
CA GLN A 19 -45.72 5.92 17.02
C GLN A 19 -46.56 6.80 17.92
N SER A 20 -46.66 8.09 17.58
CA SER A 20 -47.89 8.90 17.65
C SER A 20 -47.63 10.25 17.00
N ALA A 21 -48.60 10.77 16.24
CA ALA A 21 -48.53 12.07 15.58
C ALA A 21 -48.27 13.22 16.59
N GLU A 22 -48.70 13.07 17.82
CA GLU A 22 -48.49 14.04 18.91
C GLU A 22 -47.02 14.09 19.38
N ALA A 23 -46.33 12.94 19.42
CA ALA A 23 -44.93 12.89 19.78
C ALA A 23 -44.04 13.56 18.70
N LEU A 24 -44.41 13.44 17.45
CA LEU A 24 -43.73 14.10 16.34
C LEU A 24 -43.84 15.62 16.40
N ASP A 25 -45.01 16.15 16.73
CA ASP A 25 -45.22 17.60 16.83
C ASP A 25 -44.50 18.21 18.04
N TRP A 26 -44.46 17.49 19.18
CA TRP A 26 -43.73 17.90 20.37
C TRP A 26 -42.21 17.91 20.15
N ASN A 27 -41.64 16.89 19.50
CA ASN A 27 -40.24 16.81 19.17
C ASN A 27 -39.81 17.94 18.22
N ARG A 28 -40.66 18.33 17.27
CA ARG A 28 -40.39 19.45 16.36
C ARG A 28 -40.34 20.80 17.11
N ARG A 29 -41.18 21.00 18.14
CA ARG A 29 -41.23 22.21 18.96
C ARG A 29 -39.98 22.42 19.81
N ILE A 30 -39.35 21.35 20.31
CA ILE A 30 -38.17 21.43 21.17
C ILE A 30 -36.85 21.24 20.40
N GLY A 31 -36.91 21.13 19.07
CA GLY A 31 -35.71 21.01 18.21
C GLY A 31 -35.01 19.66 18.33
N VAL A 32 -35.67 18.64 18.89
CA VAL A 32 -35.11 17.29 19.04
C VAL A 32 -34.77 16.69 17.67
N ASP A 33 -35.63 16.94 16.65
CA ASP A 33 -35.37 16.47 15.29
C ASP A 33 -34.00 16.94 14.78
N ARG A 34 -33.63 18.21 15.00
CA ARG A 34 -32.31 18.73 14.59
C ARG A 34 -31.15 18.14 15.39
N MET A 35 -31.38 17.79 16.65
CA MET A 35 -30.38 17.12 17.46
C MET A 35 -30.18 15.67 17.02
N ILE A 36 -31.29 14.96 16.72
CA ILE A 36 -31.25 13.59 16.20
C ILE A 36 -30.55 13.56 14.86
N ASP A 37 -30.93 14.44 13.92
CA ASP A 37 -30.28 14.53 12.60
C ASP A 37 -28.77 14.79 12.72
N ARG A 38 -28.36 15.76 13.56
CA ARG A 38 -26.94 16.04 13.79
C ARG A 38 -26.19 14.85 14.43
N THR A 39 -26.83 14.13 15.32
CA THR A 39 -26.23 12.97 15.98
C THR A 39 -26.09 11.83 15.00
N ILE A 40 -27.12 11.59 14.17
CA ILE A 40 -27.07 10.59 13.09
C ILE A 40 -25.98 10.95 12.08
N ASP A 41 -25.94 12.19 11.61
CA ASP A 41 -24.92 12.65 10.67
C ASP A 41 -23.51 12.52 11.25
N ASN A 42 -23.30 12.91 12.49
CA ASN A 42 -22.02 12.76 13.17
C ASN A 42 -21.63 11.28 13.34
N THR A 43 -22.57 10.42 13.67
CA THR A 43 -22.33 8.97 13.81
C THR A 43 -22.03 8.34 12.47
N ILE A 44 -22.76 8.71 11.43
CA ILE A 44 -22.50 8.25 10.05
C ILE A 44 -21.12 8.74 9.60
N ASN A 45 -20.81 10.02 9.80
CA ASN A 45 -19.51 10.59 9.42
C ASN A 45 -18.36 9.96 10.20
N MET A 46 -18.52 9.68 11.50
CA MET A 46 -17.53 8.94 12.29
C MET A 46 -17.35 7.50 11.78
N ALA A 47 -18.45 6.82 11.44
CA ALA A 47 -18.39 5.47 10.90
C ALA A 47 -17.76 5.43 9.50
N VAL A 48 -18.10 6.37 8.62
CA VAL A 48 -17.50 6.53 7.29
C VAL A 48 -16.01 6.83 7.42
N ASN A 49 -15.64 7.79 8.26
CA ASN A 49 -14.23 8.14 8.51
C ASN A 49 -13.45 6.96 9.13
N LYS A 50 -14.08 6.14 9.97
CA LYS A 50 -13.46 4.93 10.54
C LYS A 50 -13.25 3.86 9.48
N VAL A 51 -14.22 3.68 8.57
CA VAL A 51 -14.09 2.74 7.43
C VAL A 51 -13.05 3.20 6.43
N GLU A 52 -12.99 4.51 6.15
CA GLU A 52 -11.99 5.08 5.23
C GLU A 52 -10.57 5.05 5.82
N LYS A 53 -10.44 5.14 7.14
CA LYS A 53 -9.15 5.06 7.84
C LYS A 53 -8.65 3.63 8.05
N GLN A 54 -9.45 2.60 7.71
CA GLN A 54 -8.98 1.22 7.84
C GLN A 54 -7.82 0.95 6.86
N GLU A 55 -6.74 0.47 7.41
CA GLU A 55 -5.63 -0.09 6.65
C GLU A 55 -6.14 -1.30 5.84
N LYS A 56 -5.96 -1.25 4.52
CA LYS A 56 -6.29 -2.35 3.62
C LYS A 56 -5.00 -2.97 3.13
N THR A 57 -4.95 -4.28 3.13
CA THR A 57 -3.81 -5.04 2.66
C THR A 57 -4.18 -5.75 1.35
N ARG A 58 -3.31 -5.62 0.34
CA ARG A 58 -3.37 -6.40 -0.90
C ARG A 58 -2.10 -7.22 -1.04
N ARG A 59 -2.26 -8.46 -1.47
CA ARG A 59 -1.16 -9.36 -1.80
C ARG A 59 -1.04 -9.52 -3.29
N VAL A 60 0.16 -9.24 -3.81
CA VAL A 60 0.52 -9.48 -5.20
C VAL A 60 1.42 -10.71 -5.24
N ILE A 61 1.03 -11.69 -6.04
CA ILE A 61 1.66 -13.01 -6.09
C ILE A 61 2.40 -13.16 -7.42
N PHE A 62 3.67 -13.57 -7.34
CA PHE A 62 4.49 -13.92 -8.49
C PHE A 62 4.83 -15.41 -8.42
N GLN A 63 4.42 -16.19 -9.41
CA GLN A 63 4.89 -17.58 -9.55
C GLN A 63 6.38 -17.62 -9.84
N ASN A 64 6.85 -16.71 -10.71
CA ASN A 64 8.24 -16.41 -10.96
C ASN A 64 8.43 -14.90 -10.94
N LEU A 65 9.52 -14.43 -10.34
CA LEU A 65 9.87 -13.02 -10.40
C LEU A 65 10.29 -12.64 -11.83
N PRO A 66 9.88 -11.47 -12.34
CA PRO A 66 10.31 -11.00 -13.64
C PRO A 66 11.83 -10.90 -13.70
N GLN A 67 12.41 -11.37 -14.78
CA GLN A 67 13.85 -11.47 -14.99
C GLN A 67 14.40 -10.33 -15.85
N SER A 68 13.50 -9.65 -16.58
CA SER A 68 13.90 -8.60 -17.53
C SER A 68 12.87 -7.45 -17.60
N ALA A 69 13.33 -6.31 -18.10
CA ALA A 69 12.50 -5.15 -18.35
C ALA A 69 11.39 -5.42 -19.40
N ALA A 70 11.58 -6.42 -20.26
CA ALA A 70 10.58 -6.81 -21.27
C ALA A 70 9.31 -7.42 -20.64
N GLU A 71 9.44 -8.00 -19.45
CA GLU A 71 8.32 -8.63 -18.70
C GLU A 71 7.48 -7.61 -17.93
N ILE A 72 7.93 -6.35 -17.86
CA ILE A 72 7.22 -5.26 -17.21
C ILE A 72 6.49 -4.45 -18.28
N GLY A 73 5.17 -4.52 -18.26
CA GLY A 73 4.30 -3.74 -19.16
C GLY A 73 3.91 -2.36 -18.61
N PRO A 74 3.19 -1.56 -19.41
CA PRO A 74 2.48 -0.41 -18.89
C PRO A 74 1.42 -0.84 -17.87
N GLU A 75 1.34 -0.14 -16.74
CA GLU A 75 0.43 -0.51 -15.67
C GLU A 75 -0.54 0.62 -15.31
N THR A 76 -1.81 0.29 -15.26
CA THR A 76 -2.86 1.16 -14.74
C THR A 76 -3.21 0.87 -13.27
N ASP A 77 -2.60 -0.17 -12.70
CA ASP A 77 -2.74 -0.55 -11.31
C ASP A 77 -1.51 -0.09 -10.51
N ALA A 78 -1.70 0.92 -9.68
CA ALA A 78 -0.65 1.48 -8.84
C ALA A 78 0.03 0.46 -7.91
N GLN A 79 -0.74 -0.50 -7.38
CA GLN A 79 -0.20 -1.53 -6.49
C GLN A 79 0.62 -2.59 -7.27
N GLN A 80 0.28 -2.84 -8.53
CA GLN A 80 1.08 -3.70 -9.38
C GLN A 80 2.46 -3.08 -9.67
N VAL A 81 2.52 -1.75 -9.92
CA VAL A 81 3.79 -1.01 -10.04
C VAL A 81 4.62 -1.14 -8.77
N ALA A 82 3.98 -1.05 -7.60
CA ALA A 82 4.67 -1.23 -6.32
C ALA A 82 5.29 -2.63 -6.20
N ALA A 83 4.56 -3.68 -6.54
CA ALA A 83 5.06 -5.06 -6.51
C ALA A 83 6.20 -5.28 -7.52
N TYR A 84 6.05 -4.77 -8.74
CA TYR A 84 7.13 -4.81 -9.74
C TYR A 84 8.39 -4.06 -9.30
N THR A 85 8.23 -2.98 -8.53
CA THR A 85 9.40 -2.26 -7.97
C THR A 85 10.18 -3.14 -7.01
N VAL A 86 9.50 -3.87 -6.13
CA VAL A 86 10.16 -4.84 -5.22
C VAL A 86 10.87 -5.92 -6.03
N ALA A 87 10.21 -6.48 -7.03
CA ALA A 87 10.79 -7.52 -7.90
C ALA A 87 12.00 -7.00 -8.70
N ALA A 88 11.93 -5.79 -9.26
CA ALA A 88 13.02 -5.15 -9.98
C ALA A 88 14.24 -4.92 -9.08
N LEU A 89 14.02 -4.43 -7.86
CA LEU A 89 15.09 -4.26 -6.88
C LEU A 89 15.66 -5.60 -6.42
N ALA A 90 14.85 -6.65 -6.28
CA ALA A 90 15.33 -7.99 -5.94
C ALA A 90 16.25 -8.56 -7.04
N ARG A 91 16.01 -8.20 -8.32
CA ARG A 91 16.90 -8.57 -9.42
C ARG A 91 18.32 -8.00 -9.28
N TYR A 92 18.49 -6.91 -8.51
CA TYR A 92 19.80 -6.29 -8.28
C TYR A 92 20.82 -7.25 -7.66
N GLU A 93 20.36 -8.21 -6.86
CA GLU A 93 21.21 -9.23 -6.23
C GLU A 93 21.98 -10.06 -7.27
N THR A 94 21.33 -10.40 -8.38
CA THR A 94 21.88 -11.32 -9.39
C THR A 94 22.31 -10.63 -10.68
N ASN A 95 21.66 -9.53 -11.05
CA ASN A 95 21.97 -8.76 -12.26
C ASN A 95 21.65 -7.28 -12.06
N PRO A 96 22.58 -6.47 -11.54
CA PRO A 96 22.37 -5.05 -11.31
C PRO A 96 21.99 -4.25 -12.56
N ALA A 97 22.56 -4.59 -13.72
CA ALA A 97 22.28 -3.90 -14.98
C ALA A 97 20.81 -4.09 -15.41
N GLU A 98 20.32 -5.33 -15.31
CA GLU A 98 18.93 -5.64 -15.63
C GLU A 98 17.96 -5.02 -14.61
N ALA A 99 18.32 -5.02 -13.32
CA ALA A 99 17.53 -4.35 -12.29
C ALA A 99 17.36 -2.85 -12.58
N ILE A 100 18.43 -2.17 -13.04
CA ILE A 100 18.36 -0.77 -13.45
C ILE A 100 17.49 -0.62 -14.70
N ALA A 101 17.57 -1.52 -15.67
CA ALA A 101 16.73 -1.50 -16.87
C ALA A 101 15.24 -1.66 -16.48
N MET A 102 14.92 -2.57 -15.57
CA MET A 102 13.57 -2.75 -15.01
C MET A 102 13.09 -1.51 -14.26
N LEU A 103 13.94 -0.91 -13.42
CA LEU A 103 13.62 0.34 -12.71
C LEU A 103 13.40 1.49 -13.69
N ASN A 104 14.19 1.61 -14.75
CA ASN A 104 14.00 2.62 -15.79
C ASN A 104 12.64 2.48 -16.48
N LYS A 105 12.19 1.24 -16.72
CA LYS A 105 10.87 0.97 -17.27
C LYS A 105 9.76 1.45 -16.33
N LEU A 106 9.90 1.17 -15.03
CA LEU A 106 8.95 1.58 -14.01
C LEU A 106 8.95 3.09 -13.76
N LEU A 107 10.10 3.75 -13.81
CA LEU A 107 10.26 5.20 -13.67
C LEU A 107 9.77 5.97 -14.90
N GLY A 108 9.63 5.28 -16.06
CA GLY A 108 9.13 5.87 -17.29
C GLY A 108 10.01 7.01 -17.82
N PRO A 109 9.48 8.24 -17.93
CA PRO A 109 10.24 9.34 -18.52
C PRO A 109 11.41 9.85 -17.65
N ARG A 110 11.61 9.29 -16.48
CA ARG A 110 12.64 9.71 -15.51
C ARG A 110 13.57 8.54 -15.17
N PRO A 111 14.52 8.19 -16.04
CA PRO A 111 15.42 7.07 -15.77
C PRO A 111 16.26 7.30 -14.50
N VAL A 112 16.78 6.20 -13.94
CA VAL A 112 17.66 6.23 -12.76
C VAL A 112 18.85 7.13 -13.05
N PRO A 113 19.05 8.23 -12.31
CA PRO A 113 20.23 9.07 -12.51
C PRO A 113 21.49 8.38 -11.96
N LYS A 114 22.67 8.74 -12.47
CA LYS A 114 23.96 8.15 -12.06
C LYS A 114 24.19 8.18 -10.55
N ARG A 115 23.76 9.25 -9.90
CA ARG A 115 23.81 9.36 -8.43
C ARG A 115 23.01 8.25 -7.74
N ASP A 116 21.84 7.90 -8.28
CA ASP A 116 20.98 6.88 -7.70
C ASP A 116 21.47 5.47 -8.06
N GLU A 117 22.13 5.27 -9.20
CA GLU A 117 22.88 4.03 -9.49
C GLU A 117 23.96 3.79 -8.43
N GLN A 118 24.74 4.83 -8.10
CA GLN A 118 25.76 4.75 -7.05
C GLN A 118 25.14 4.47 -5.69
N PHE A 119 24.03 5.13 -5.37
CA PHE A 119 23.29 4.87 -4.13
C PHE A 119 22.82 3.42 -4.03
N LEU A 120 22.28 2.85 -5.12
CA LEU A 120 21.90 1.43 -5.18
C LEU A 120 23.12 0.53 -4.93
N ALA A 121 24.22 0.77 -5.64
CA ALA A 121 25.44 -0.01 -5.47
C ALA A 121 25.95 -0.02 -4.01
N ASP A 122 25.90 1.14 -3.35
CA ASP A 122 26.32 1.27 -1.96
C ASP A 122 25.34 0.57 -0.99
N ARG A 123 24.03 0.62 -1.26
CA ARG A 123 23.03 -0.03 -0.42
C ARG A 123 23.04 -1.55 -0.51
N PHE A 124 23.31 -2.08 -1.69
CA PHE A 124 23.34 -3.52 -1.92
C PHE A 124 24.72 -4.16 -1.60
N ARG A 125 25.76 -3.36 -1.39
CA ARG A 125 27.10 -3.90 -1.08
C ARG A 125 27.07 -4.70 0.21
N GLY A 126 27.30 -6.03 0.09
CA GLY A 126 27.25 -6.96 1.23
C GLY A 126 25.86 -7.17 1.82
N ARG A 127 24.79 -6.75 1.13
CA ARG A 127 23.41 -6.83 1.60
C ARG A 127 22.46 -7.37 0.54
N GLN A 128 22.84 -8.46 -0.10
CA GLN A 128 22.05 -9.12 -1.15
C GLN A 128 20.67 -9.57 -0.65
N TYR A 129 20.55 -9.86 0.64
CA TYR A 129 19.30 -10.24 1.31
C TYR A 129 18.24 -9.13 1.37
N LEU A 130 18.62 -7.88 1.13
CA LEU A 130 17.82 -6.68 1.46
C LEU A 130 16.40 -6.74 0.86
N MET A 131 16.28 -7.07 -0.41
CA MET A 131 14.97 -7.12 -1.06
C MET A 131 14.20 -8.42 -0.83
N ARG A 132 14.88 -9.49 -0.43
CA ARG A 132 14.20 -10.73 -0.06
C ARG A 132 13.28 -10.53 1.16
N SER A 133 13.63 -9.60 2.04
CA SER A 133 12.85 -9.24 3.25
C SER A 133 11.44 -8.74 2.96
N TYR A 134 11.13 -8.36 1.72
CA TYR A 134 9.80 -7.87 1.30
C TYR A 134 8.87 -8.97 0.79
N PHE A 135 9.36 -10.18 0.61
CA PHE A 135 8.50 -11.33 0.29
C PHE A 135 8.02 -12.00 1.58
N MET A 136 6.76 -12.44 1.55
CA MET A 136 6.16 -13.11 2.71
C MET A 136 7.00 -14.32 3.14
N GLY A 137 7.01 -14.58 4.45
CA GLY A 137 7.78 -15.66 5.06
C GLY A 137 9.26 -15.32 5.31
N ALA A 138 9.84 -14.34 4.60
CA ALA A 138 11.24 -13.95 4.78
C ALA A 138 11.44 -13.13 6.07
N THR A 139 12.27 -13.64 6.97
CA THR A 139 12.60 -13.03 8.28
C THR A 139 14.10 -13.10 8.53
N PRO A 140 14.66 -12.29 9.46
CA PRO A 140 16.06 -12.43 9.84
C PRO A 140 16.42 -13.84 10.36
N ALA A 141 15.51 -14.48 11.09
CA ALA A 141 15.71 -15.79 11.69
C ALA A 141 15.86 -16.92 10.66
N ASN A 142 15.21 -16.80 9.48
CA ASN A 142 15.35 -17.77 8.38
C ASN A 142 16.27 -17.27 7.25
N ASN A 143 17.13 -16.27 7.53
CA ASN A 143 18.05 -15.66 6.57
C ASN A 143 17.33 -15.14 5.31
N TYR A 144 16.14 -14.61 5.50
CA TYR A 144 15.29 -14.06 4.45
C TYR A 144 14.97 -15.05 3.32
N GLN A 145 14.69 -16.29 3.68
CA GLN A 145 14.12 -17.24 2.74
C GLN A 145 12.60 -17.03 2.64
N PRO A 146 12.08 -16.61 1.48
CA PRO A 146 10.66 -16.36 1.33
C PRO A 146 9.86 -17.64 1.12
N ASP A 147 8.57 -17.57 1.44
CA ASP A 147 7.61 -18.59 1.05
C ASP A 147 7.34 -18.52 -0.46
N MET A 148 7.03 -19.69 -1.03
CA MET A 148 6.61 -19.79 -2.42
C MET A 148 5.10 -19.98 -2.52
N PRO A 149 4.42 -19.35 -3.48
CA PRO A 149 4.93 -18.38 -4.48
C PRO A 149 5.31 -17.04 -3.85
N TYR A 150 6.25 -16.33 -4.49
CA TYR A 150 6.68 -15.00 -4.02
C TYR A 150 5.49 -14.06 -3.86
N THR A 151 5.28 -13.54 -2.67
CA THR A 151 4.14 -12.68 -2.36
C THR A 151 4.60 -11.37 -1.74
N VAL A 152 4.23 -10.26 -2.36
CA VAL A 152 4.47 -8.90 -1.83
C VAL A 152 3.18 -8.40 -1.19
N GLU A 153 3.27 -7.97 0.06
CA GLU A 153 2.14 -7.42 0.80
C GLU A 153 2.21 -5.89 0.82
N ILE A 154 1.18 -5.26 0.21
CA ILE A 154 1.08 -3.82 0.03
C ILE A 154 -0.08 -3.31 0.87
N LYS A 155 0.21 -2.37 1.75
CA LYS A 155 -0.76 -1.76 2.65
C LYS A 155 -1.14 -0.37 2.18
N THR A 156 -2.42 -0.08 2.25
CA THR A 156 -3.02 1.24 2.00
C THR A 156 -3.75 1.73 3.23
N ASN A 157 -3.77 3.04 3.42
CA ASN A 157 -4.51 3.71 4.48
C ASN A 157 -5.18 4.99 3.95
N ALA A 158 -5.79 5.78 4.82
CA ALA A 158 -6.45 7.04 4.45
C ALA A 158 -5.54 8.06 3.75
N TYR A 159 -4.23 7.95 3.92
CA TYR A 159 -3.26 8.88 3.37
C TYR A 159 -2.63 8.41 2.06
N THR A 160 -2.94 7.19 1.63
CA THR A 160 -2.33 6.59 0.43
C THR A 160 -2.56 7.42 -0.82
N TYR A 161 -3.77 7.94 -1.01
CA TYR A 161 -4.19 8.74 -2.17
C TYR A 161 -4.53 10.19 -1.80
N GLN A 162 -3.86 10.74 -0.79
CA GLN A 162 -4.14 12.09 -0.30
C GLN A 162 -3.74 13.17 -1.31
N GLU A 163 -2.70 12.94 -2.07
CA GLU A 163 -2.19 13.84 -3.11
C GLU A 163 -2.68 13.36 -4.48
N GLU A 164 -3.35 14.23 -5.24
CA GLU A 164 -3.87 13.90 -6.56
C GLU A 164 -2.74 13.47 -7.51
N GLY A 165 -2.96 12.36 -8.22
CA GLY A 165 -1.96 11.79 -9.13
C GLY A 165 -0.81 11.07 -8.43
N TYR A 166 -0.81 10.93 -7.10
CA TYR A 166 0.18 10.17 -6.35
C TYR A 166 -0.48 9.11 -5.48
N ALA A 167 0.24 7.99 -5.28
CA ALA A 167 -0.14 7.01 -4.29
C ALA A 167 1.09 6.62 -3.46
N ARG A 168 0.97 6.76 -2.13
CA ARG A 168 2.01 6.37 -1.18
C ARG A 168 1.62 5.08 -0.49
N PHE A 169 2.32 4.01 -0.82
CA PHE A 169 2.13 2.69 -0.25
C PHE A 169 3.08 2.41 0.90
N LEU A 170 2.67 1.50 1.75
CA LEU A 170 3.48 0.91 2.80
C LEU A 170 3.67 -0.58 2.47
N ILE A 171 4.91 -1.00 2.23
CA ILE A 171 5.24 -2.36 1.86
C ILE A 171 5.67 -3.12 3.11
N SER A 172 5.00 -4.25 3.39
CA SER A 172 5.35 -5.11 4.52
C SER A 172 6.75 -5.70 4.32
N CYS A 173 7.50 -5.78 5.41
CA CYS A 173 8.87 -6.24 5.41
C CYS A 173 9.13 -7.09 6.66
N GLY A 174 9.65 -8.29 6.50
CA GLY A 174 9.98 -9.18 7.62
C GLY A 174 11.25 -8.80 8.37
N GLY A 175 12.03 -7.86 7.85
CA GLY A 175 13.28 -7.38 8.45
C GLY A 175 13.17 -5.99 9.09
N ALA A 176 11.97 -5.48 9.30
CA ALA A 176 11.77 -4.15 9.88
C ALA A 176 10.52 -4.13 10.76
N ASP A 177 10.56 -3.34 11.84
CA ASP A 177 9.45 -3.21 12.80
C ASP A 177 8.21 -2.54 12.21
N SER A 178 8.38 -1.80 11.11
CA SER A 178 7.27 -1.13 10.42
C SER A 178 7.39 -1.26 8.91
N PRO A 179 6.24 -1.27 8.19
CA PRO A 179 6.24 -1.30 6.73
C PRO A 179 7.01 -0.11 6.14
N ARG A 180 7.64 -0.32 5.00
CA ARG A 180 8.48 0.68 4.34
C ARG A 180 7.71 1.46 3.28
N PRO A 181 7.86 2.81 3.24
CA PRO A 181 7.13 3.64 2.29
C PRO A 181 7.75 3.57 0.90
N MET A 182 6.87 3.62 -0.10
CA MET A 182 7.21 3.95 -1.47
C MET A 182 6.11 4.78 -2.11
N THR A 183 6.43 5.51 -3.16
CA THR A 183 5.48 6.38 -3.85
C THR A 183 5.46 6.07 -5.34
N VAL A 184 4.27 6.05 -5.91
CA VAL A 184 4.05 5.98 -7.36
C VAL A 184 3.27 7.22 -7.83
N ARG A 185 3.41 7.57 -9.10
CA ARG A 185 2.78 8.72 -9.72
C ARG A 185 1.99 8.32 -10.95
N GLN A 186 0.79 8.84 -11.10
CA GLN A 186 -0.03 8.65 -12.27
C GLN A 186 0.28 9.68 -13.36
N LYS A 187 0.36 9.22 -14.60
CA LYS A 187 0.41 10.07 -15.77
C LYS A 187 -1.02 10.39 -16.19
N ALA A 188 -1.45 11.63 -15.97
CA ALA A 188 -2.84 12.04 -16.17
C ALA A 188 -3.38 11.78 -17.60
N SER A 189 -2.49 11.88 -18.62
CA SER A 189 -2.91 11.71 -20.03
C SER A 189 -3.22 10.26 -20.43
N THR A 190 -2.65 9.27 -19.72
CA THR A 190 -2.81 7.84 -20.06
C THR A 190 -3.41 7.02 -18.94
N GLY A 191 -3.46 7.54 -17.72
CA GLY A 191 -3.88 6.80 -16.53
C GLY A 191 -2.85 5.77 -16.03
N GLU A 192 -1.71 5.65 -16.70
CA GLU A 192 -0.62 4.75 -16.30
C GLU A 192 0.07 5.24 -15.04
N TRP A 193 0.48 4.29 -14.20
CA TRP A 193 1.25 4.56 -13.00
C TRP A 193 2.73 4.28 -13.22
N PHE A 194 3.55 5.14 -12.63
CA PHE A 194 5.02 5.06 -12.68
C PHE A 194 5.60 5.14 -11.28
N LEU A 195 6.73 4.48 -11.07
CA LEU A 195 7.52 4.61 -9.86
C LEU A 195 7.99 6.06 -9.67
N TRP A 196 7.82 6.60 -8.45
CA TRP A 196 8.26 7.96 -8.12
C TRP A 196 9.38 7.99 -7.09
N ASP A 197 9.21 7.25 -5.98
CA ASP A 197 10.23 7.12 -4.94
C ASP A 197 10.18 5.72 -4.32
N TYR A 198 11.35 5.08 -4.23
CA TYR A 198 11.56 3.74 -3.68
C TYR A 198 12.65 3.69 -2.61
N LYS A 199 13.29 4.82 -2.30
CA LYS A 199 14.48 4.87 -1.42
C LYS A 199 14.18 4.40 -0.01
N GLY A 200 12.93 4.56 0.43
CA GLY A 200 12.46 4.06 1.70
C GLY A 200 12.58 2.54 1.87
N LEU A 201 12.52 1.78 0.76
CA LEU A 201 12.67 0.32 0.78
C LEU A 201 14.12 -0.14 1.10
N LEU A 202 15.11 0.73 0.94
CA LEU A 202 16.53 0.36 1.00
C LEU A 202 17.19 0.67 2.35
N SER A 203 16.40 0.92 3.40
CA SER A 203 16.94 1.32 4.69
C SER A 203 16.23 0.64 5.87
N GLY A 204 16.99 0.45 6.96
CA GLY A 204 16.46 -0.05 8.22
C GLY A 204 15.99 -1.51 8.17
N ILE A 205 16.64 -2.35 7.35
CA ILE A 205 16.41 -3.80 7.31
C ILE A 205 17.45 -4.47 8.21
N GLN A 206 17.00 -5.33 9.10
CA GLN A 206 17.85 -6.08 10.03
C GLN A 206 18.80 -7.02 9.29
N THR A 207 19.95 -7.27 9.89
CA THR A 207 20.91 -8.26 9.36
C THR A 207 20.33 -9.67 9.55
N PRO A 208 20.55 -10.61 8.58
CA PRO A 208 20.19 -12.01 8.76
C PRO A 208 20.86 -12.61 10.00
N ALA A 209 20.20 -13.56 10.66
CA ALA A 209 20.78 -14.21 11.85
C ALA A 209 22.14 -14.87 11.58
N ALA A 210 22.34 -15.42 10.37
CA ALA A 210 23.63 -16.01 9.99
C ALA A 210 24.78 -15.00 9.92
N ASP A 211 24.49 -13.71 9.69
CA ASP A 211 25.47 -12.64 9.53
C ASP A 211 25.54 -11.73 10.76
N ASP A 212 24.68 -11.96 11.77
CA ASP A 212 24.61 -11.16 12.98
C ASP A 212 25.54 -11.76 14.06
N PRO A 213 26.63 -11.07 14.45
CA PRO A 213 27.54 -11.57 15.48
C PRO A 213 26.93 -11.62 16.89
N TRP A 214 25.71 -11.09 17.06
CA TRP A 214 24.98 -11.05 18.32
C TRP A 214 23.72 -11.93 18.34
N ALA A 215 23.43 -12.68 17.28
CA ALA A 215 22.27 -13.56 17.17
C ALA A 215 22.39 -14.84 18.04
#